data_4df16fd0bc73e14ec65746e2fb7f3e97
#
_entry.id   4df16fd0bc73e14ec65746e2fb7f3e97
#
_cell.length_a   1.000
_cell.length_b   1.000
_cell.length_c   1.000
_cell.angle_alpha   90.00
_cell.angle_beta   90.00
_cell.angle_gamma   90.00
#
_symmetry.space_group_name_H-M   'P 1'
#
loop_
_entity.id
_entity.type
_entity.pdbx_description
1 polymer ?
#
loop_
_entity_poly.entity_id
_entity_poly.type
_entity_poly.pdbx_seq_one_letter_code
_entity_poly.pdbx_strand_id
1 'polypeptide(L)'
;MRNRFLLPILTSLTLLAFSSVAFAQASRDLSGVWISRRDGKTVVDTNLRPPMTPWAQARFDAAVPTVGPRVIAGKENDPILRCNPDGIPKLLGVPQPFEIIQIPNRMLMFFEHNRHWRTIWMDGRKLPEDPDPAWMGYSVGKWEGNTLVVESTGFNDIPWLDFYGDPHSDAMRLTERYRRIDPDTLEITVMIDDPKAYTKTWVNQPKLYNLKRDWEIAEHYCVIDEESAYGAAIRVPAGQPGNTPK
;
A
#
# COMPACT_ATOMS: atom_id res chain seq x y z
N MET A 1 33.87 45.52 36.57
CA MET A 1 32.81 45.40 35.55
C MET A 1 33.21 44.31 34.56
N ARG A 2 32.87 43.07 34.87
CA ARG A 2 33.15 41.89 33.99
C ARG A 2 32.07 40.84 34.21
N ASN A 3 31.57 40.26 33.11
CA ASN A 3 30.69 39.09 33.03
C ASN A 3 29.19 39.25 33.26
N ARG A 4 28.48 39.95 32.32
CA ARG A 4 27.02 39.84 32.23
C ARG A 4 26.46 39.63 30.80
N PHE A 5 27.28 39.33 29.77
CA PHE A 5 26.80 39.27 28.37
C PHE A 5 26.92 37.90 27.68
N LEU A 6 27.31 36.82 28.39
CA LEU A 6 27.48 35.51 27.78
C LEU A 6 26.35 34.50 28.04
N LEU A 7 25.40 34.82 28.96
CA LEU A 7 24.33 33.88 29.30
C LEU A 7 23.18 33.75 28.26
N PRO A 8 22.75 34.80 27.52
CA PRO A 8 21.61 34.68 26.61
C PRO A 8 21.93 33.97 25.30
N ILE A 9 23.20 33.85 24.90
CA ILE A 9 23.59 33.19 23.63
C ILE A 9 23.60 31.68 23.79
N LEU A 10 23.99 31.16 24.95
CA LEU A 10 23.98 29.68 25.19
C LEU A 10 22.56 29.13 25.30
N THR A 11 21.62 29.88 25.89
CA THR A 11 20.23 29.42 26.04
C THR A 11 19.45 29.42 24.72
N SER A 12 19.73 30.32 23.81
CA SER A 12 19.08 30.35 22.49
C SER A 12 19.59 29.25 21.56
N LEU A 13 20.87 28.85 21.66
CA LEU A 13 21.44 27.78 20.85
C LEU A 13 20.91 26.40 21.30
N THR A 14 20.71 26.18 22.61
CA THR A 14 20.12 24.94 23.15
C THR A 14 18.64 24.76 22.78
N LEU A 15 17.85 25.85 22.77
CA LEU A 15 16.44 25.79 22.36
C LEU A 15 16.27 25.46 20.87
N LEU A 16 17.12 25.96 19.99
CA LEU A 16 17.12 25.63 18.56
C LEU A 16 17.49 24.17 18.28
N ALA A 17 18.42 23.61 19.05
CA ALA A 17 18.80 22.20 18.92
C ALA A 17 17.67 21.26 19.37
N PHE A 18 16.94 21.56 20.44
CA PHE A 18 15.82 20.74 20.91
C PHE A 18 14.65 20.79 19.92
N SER A 19 14.39 21.92 19.27
CA SER A 19 13.32 22.06 18.27
C SER A 19 13.57 21.22 17.01
N SER A 20 14.82 21.16 16.56
CA SER A 20 15.18 20.37 15.37
C SER A 20 15.11 18.85 15.61
N VAL A 21 15.48 18.39 16.79
CA VAL A 21 15.39 16.98 17.17
C VAL A 21 13.92 16.55 17.31
N ALA A 22 13.09 17.37 17.94
CA ALA A 22 11.66 17.08 18.10
C ALA A 22 10.93 17.01 16.74
N PHE A 23 11.24 17.90 15.81
CA PHE A 23 10.67 17.87 14.47
C PHE A 23 11.15 16.65 13.67
N ALA A 24 12.42 16.29 13.76
CA ALA A 24 12.95 15.10 13.11
C ALA A 24 12.33 13.79 13.68
N GLN A 25 12.07 13.74 14.97
CA GLN A 25 11.38 12.62 15.60
C GLN A 25 9.92 12.54 15.16
N ALA A 26 9.21 13.67 15.11
CA ALA A 26 7.81 13.72 14.67
C ALA A 26 7.64 13.33 13.19
N SER A 27 8.62 13.65 12.33
CA SER A 27 8.57 13.30 10.91
C SER A 27 8.83 11.80 10.63
N ARG A 28 9.42 11.08 11.59
CA ARG A 28 9.63 9.62 11.51
C ARG A 28 8.51 8.81 12.19
N ASP A 29 7.57 9.47 12.83
CA ASP A 29 6.39 8.81 13.36
C ASP A 29 5.31 8.72 12.27
N LEU A 30 5.09 7.52 11.75
CA LEU A 30 4.06 7.20 10.76
C LEU A 30 2.83 6.56 11.40
N SER A 31 2.80 6.41 12.74
CA SER A 31 1.70 5.75 13.45
C SER A 31 0.39 6.48 13.26
N GLY A 32 -0.69 5.72 13.19
CA GLY A 32 -2.07 6.20 13.08
C GLY A 32 -2.84 5.59 11.91
N VAL A 33 -4.09 6.02 11.80
CA VAL A 33 -5.02 5.55 10.76
C VAL A 33 -4.96 6.47 9.56
N TRP A 34 -4.66 5.90 8.40
CA TRP A 34 -4.46 6.61 7.15
C TRP A 34 -5.49 6.21 6.11
N ILE A 35 -6.01 7.18 5.38
CA ILE A 35 -6.93 6.94 4.27
C ILE A 35 -6.41 7.58 2.98
N SER A 36 -6.52 6.85 1.88
CA SER A 36 -6.14 7.34 0.55
C SER A 36 -6.85 8.65 0.21
N ARG A 37 -6.09 9.65 -0.24
CA ARG A 37 -6.67 10.90 -0.75
C ARG A 37 -7.35 10.64 -2.09
N ARG A 38 -8.59 11.11 -2.22
CA ARG A 38 -9.37 11.03 -3.45
C ARG A 38 -8.97 12.16 -4.40
N ASP A 39 -7.79 12.07 -4.98
CA ASP A 39 -7.18 13.07 -5.87
C ASP A 39 -7.06 12.60 -7.32
N GLY A 40 -7.70 11.48 -7.67
CA GLY A 40 -7.63 10.86 -8.99
C GLY A 40 -6.33 10.08 -9.26
N LYS A 41 -5.37 10.10 -8.32
CA LYS A 41 -4.11 9.34 -8.44
C LYS A 41 -4.27 7.92 -7.90
N THR A 42 -3.63 6.97 -8.53
CA THR A 42 -3.54 5.58 -8.12
C THR A 42 -2.16 5.27 -7.57
N VAL A 43 -2.04 4.22 -6.76
CA VAL A 43 -0.73 3.75 -6.24
C VAL A 43 0.11 3.18 -7.38
N VAL A 44 -0.54 2.42 -8.27
CA VAL A 44 0.03 1.92 -9.51
C VAL A 44 -0.63 2.68 -10.66
N ASP A 45 0.14 3.54 -11.33
CA ASP A 45 -0.36 4.36 -12.44
C ASP A 45 -0.14 3.63 -13.76
N THR A 46 -1.21 3.13 -14.34
CA THR A 46 -1.18 2.38 -15.60
C THR A 46 -0.69 3.21 -16.80
N ASN A 47 -0.75 4.55 -16.72
CA ASN A 47 -0.18 5.43 -17.75
C ASN A 47 1.36 5.41 -17.75
N LEU A 48 1.97 5.02 -16.64
CA LEU A 48 3.41 4.90 -16.48
C LEU A 48 3.91 3.45 -16.67
N ARG A 49 3.00 2.53 -17.00
CA ARG A 49 3.32 1.11 -17.15
C ARG A 49 4.38 0.89 -18.23
N PRO A 50 5.48 0.20 -17.89
CA PRO A 50 6.47 -0.22 -18.89
C PRO A 50 5.88 -1.25 -19.87
N PRO A 51 6.49 -1.44 -21.05
CA PRO A 51 6.08 -2.53 -21.90
C PRO A 51 6.19 -3.88 -21.18
N MET A 52 5.16 -4.68 -21.35
CA MET A 52 5.09 -6.03 -20.79
C MET A 52 5.95 -6.99 -21.60
N THR A 53 6.46 -8.01 -20.93
CA THR A 53 6.99 -9.21 -21.59
C THR A 53 5.84 -10.03 -22.19
N PRO A 54 6.11 -10.96 -23.12
CA PRO A 54 5.06 -11.86 -23.64
C PRO A 54 4.36 -12.65 -22.52
N TRP A 55 5.08 -13.00 -21.45
CA TRP A 55 4.53 -13.71 -20.29
C TRP A 55 3.50 -12.86 -19.53
N ALA A 56 3.82 -11.59 -19.26
CA ALA A 56 2.91 -10.68 -18.58
C ALA A 56 1.74 -10.26 -19.48
N GLN A 57 2.00 -10.03 -20.78
CA GLN A 57 0.96 -9.66 -21.72
C GLN A 57 -0.13 -10.75 -21.81
N ALA A 58 0.24 -12.01 -21.88
CA ALA A 58 -0.72 -13.10 -21.92
C ALA A 58 -1.59 -13.17 -20.66
N ARG A 59 -1.02 -12.88 -19.46
CA ARG A 59 -1.77 -12.80 -18.20
C ARG A 59 -2.69 -11.58 -18.17
N PHE A 60 -2.19 -10.44 -18.60
CA PHE A 60 -2.98 -9.23 -18.69
C PHE A 60 -4.17 -9.38 -19.65
N ASP A 61 -3.98 -10.02 -20.79
CA ASP A 61 -5.05 -10.26 -21.77
C ASP A 61 -6.11 -11.22 -21.23
N ALA A 62 -5.71 -12.18 -20.41
CA ALA A 62 -6.61 -13.12 -19.73
C ALA A 62 -7.33 -12.52 -18.53
N ALA A 63 -6.84 -11.42 -17.99
CA ALA A 63 -7.43 -10.73 -16.84
C ALA A 63 -8.70 -9.97 -17.26
N VAL A 64 -9.81 -10.23 -16.57
CA VAL A 64 -11.09 -9.51 -16.73
C VAL A 64 -11.38 -8.78 -15.42
N PRO A 65 -11.08 -7.47 -15.33
CA PRO A 65 -11.22 -6.72 -14.10
C PRO A 65 -12.68 -6.43 -13.74
N THR A 66 -12.90 -6.01 -12.48
CA THR A 66 -14.22 -5.57 -11.99
C THR A 66 -14.50 -4.08 -12.27
N VAL A 67 -13.46 -3.32 -12.66
CA VAL A 67 -13.54 -1.88 -12.93
C VAL A 67 -12.82 -1.52 -14.22
N GLY A 68 -13.19 -0.36 -14.79
CA GLY A 68 -12.54 0.18 -15.98
C GLY A 68 -13.07 -0.38 -17.30
N PRO A 69 -12.41 -0.04 -18.42
CA PRO A 69 -12.93 -0.29 -19.77
C PRO A 69 -12.85 -1.76 -20.22
N ARG A 70 -12.13 -2.61 -19.47
CA ARG A 70 -11.95 -4.03 -19.79
C ARG A 70 -12.93 -4.94 -19.04
N VAL A 71 -13.91 -4.38 -18.33
CA VAL A 71 -14.95 -5.15 -17.65
C VAL A 71 -15.80 -5.91 -18.66
N ILE A 72 -15.98 -7.21 -18.42
CA ILE A 72 -16.93 -8.06 -19.14
C ILE A 72 -17.84 -8.66 -18.08
N ALA A 73 -19.08 -8.17 -18.01
CA ALA A 73 -20.02 -8.55 -16.96
C ALA A 73 -20.22 -10.07 -16.89
N GLY A 74 -20.04 -10.63 -15.70
CA GLY A 74 -20.18 -12.07 -15.44
C GLY A 74 -18.97 -12.91 -15.86
N LYS A 75 -17.86 -12.28 -16.30
CA LYS A 75 -16.61 -12.98 -16.64
C LYS A 75 -15.41 -12.44 -15.84
N GLU A 76 -15.66 -11.57 -14.86
CA GLU A 76 -14.63 -11.01 -14.00
C GLU A 76 -13.89 -12.14 -13.26
N ASN A 77 -12.56 -12.04 -13.22
CA ASN A 77 -11.72 -13.08 -12.66
C ASN A 77 -10.62 -12.56 -11.73
N ASP A 78 -10.79 -11.33 -11.20
CA ASP A 78 -9.88 -10.84 -10.16
C ASP A 78 -9.84 -11.85 -9.01
N PRO A 79 -8.65 -12.30 -8.56
CA PRO A 79 -8.51 -13.24 -7.46
C PRO A 79 -9.24 -12.83 -6.17
N ILE A 80 -9.41 -11.52 -5.93
CA ILE A 80 -10.15 -11.00 -4.76
C ILE A 80 -11.61 -11.46 -4.71
N LEU A 81 -12.22 -11.75 -5.85
CA LEU A 81 -13.60 -12.25 -5.92
C LEU A 81 -13.78 -13.65 -5.28
N ARG A 82 -12.67 -14.31 -4.97
CA ARG A 82 -12.61 -15.57 -4.23
C ARG A 82 -12.04 -15.41 -2.83
N CYS A 83 -12.07 -14.18 -2.29
CA CYS A 83 -11.46 -13.81 -1.02
C CYS A 83 -9.95 -14.07 -0.93
N ASN A 84 -9.26 -14.16 -2.05
CA ASN A 84 -7.80 -14.16 -2.03
C ASN A 84 -7.30 -12.79 -1.55
N PRO A 85 -6.21 -12.73 -0.78
CA PRO A 85 -5.61 -11.46 -0.39
C PRO A 85 -5.21 -10.61 -1.59
N ASP A 86 -5.44 -9.30 -1.50
CA ASP A 86 -5.12 -8.35 -2.58
C ASP A 86 -3.63 -8.21 -2.86
N GLY A 87 -2.79 -8.47 -1.86
CA GLY A 87 -1.35 -8.26 -1.96
C GLY A 87 -0.94 -6.77 -1.94
N ILE A 88 0.37 -6.53 -1.93
CA ILE A 88 0.96 -5.20 -2.06
C ILE A 88 1.56 -5.10 -3.47
N PRO A 89 1.37 -3.97 -4.20
CA PRO A 89 0.89 -2.66 -3.76
C PRO A 89 -0.63 -2.44 -3.83
N LYS A 90 -1.43 -3.35 -4.36
CA LYS A 90 -2.88 -3.15 -4.60
C LYS A 90 -3.62 -2.69 -3.34
N LEU A 91 -3.34 -3.29 -2.16
CA LEU A 91 -3.95 -2.90 -0.88
C LEU A 91 -3.74 -1.42 -0.51
N LEU A 92 -2.65 -0.80 -0.93
CA LEU A 92 -2.45 0.65 -0.72
C LEU A 92 -3.41 1.50 -1.56
N GLY A 93 -4.00 0.93 -2.60
CA GLY A 93 -4.94 1.60 -3.51
C GLY A 93 -6.41 1.46 -3.12
N VAL A 94 -6.75 0.59 -2.16
CA VAL A 94 -8.15 0.42 -1.71
C VAL A 94 -8.69 1.67 -1.03
N PRO A 95 -10.00 1.94 -1.11
CA PRO A 95 -10.61 3.14 -0.51
C PRO A 95 -10.74 3.06 1.02
N GLN A 96 -10.62 1.87 1.62
CA GLN A 96 -10.66 1.67 3.06
C GLN A 96 -9.37 2.15 3.72
N PRO A 97 -9.42 2.53 5.01
CA PRO A 97 -8.24 2.96 5.75
C PRO A 97 -7.31 1.80 6.10
N PHE A 98 -6.08 2.16 6.44
CA PHE A 98 -5.12 1.27 7.09
C PHE A 98 -4.49 1.97 8.30
N GLU A 99 -4.09 1.18 9.29
CA GLU A 99 -3.41 1.65 10.48
C GLU A 99 -1.93 1.24 10.43
N ILE A 100 -1.05 2.17 10.78
CA ILE A 100 0.36 1.92 11.02
C ILE A 100 0.62 1.94 12.51
N ILE A 101 1.28 0.88 13.02
CA ILE A 101 1.78 0.79 14.39
C ILE A 101 3.28 0.58 14.33
N GLN A 102 4.03 1.55 14.86
CA GLN A 102 5.49 1.47 14.96
C GLN A 102 5.91 0.95 16.33
N ILE A 103 6.72 -0.07 16.33
CA ILE A 103 7.42 -0.58 17.52
C ILE A 103 8.93 -0.67 17.22
N PRO A 104 9.82 -0.80 18.22
CA PRO A 104 11.25 -0.56 18.04
C PRO A 104 11.95 -1.32 16.91
N ASN A 105 11.52 -2.56 16.62
CA ASN A 105 12.20 -3.43 15.66
C ASN A 105 11.35 -3.79 14.42
N ARG A 106 10.13 -3.27 14.33
CA ARG A 106 9.22 -3.52 13.21
C ARG A 106 8.11 -2.49 13.12
N MET A 107 7.55 -2.35 11.94
CA MET A 107 6.31 -1.64 11.69
C MET A 107 5.24 -2.65 11.28
N LEU A 108 4.06 -2.51 11.85
CA LEU A 108 2.89 -3.30 11.51
C LEU A 108 1.93 -2.40 10.73
N MET A 109 1.38 -2.91 9.64
CA MET A 109 0.31 -2.27 8.89
C MET A 109 -0.92 -3.17 8.94
N PHE A 110 -2.02 -2.63 9.45
CA PHE A 110 -3.32 -3.29 9.49
C PHE A 110 -4.24 -2.62 8.49
N PHE A 111 -4.76 -3.39 7.55
CA PHE A 111 -5.70 -2.90 6.54
C PHE A 111 -7.12 -3.26 6.95
N GLU A 112 -8.03 -2.29 6.95
CA GLU A 112 -9.45 -2.56 7.20
C GLU A 112 -10.00 -3.54 6.15
N HIS A 113 -9.59 -3.34 4.88
CA HIS A 113 -10.01 -4.21 3.79
C HIS A 113 -9.59 -5.65 4.04
N ASN A 114 -10.56 -6.53 4.24
CA ASN A 114 -10.40 -7.96 4.47
C ASN A 114 -9.47 -8.33 5.64
N ARG A 115 -9.26 -7.40 6.59
CA ARG A 115 -8.44 -7.61 7.82
C ARG A 115 -7.02 -8.09 7.53
N HIS A 116 -6.46 -7.66 6.42
CA HIS A 116 -5.09 -8.00 6.09
C HIS A 116 -4.11 -7.27 6.99
N TRP A 117 -2.98 -7.87 7.24
CA TRP A 117 -1.88 -7.26 7.98
C TRP A 117 -0.53 -7.59 7.34
N ARG A 118 0.45 -6.74 7.58
CA ARG A 118 1.82 -6.83 7.06
C ARG A 118 2.81 -6.45 8.12
N THR A 119 3.93 -7.18 8.19
CA THR A 119 5.09 -6.81 9.01
C THR A 119 6.20 -6.27 8.13
N ILE A 120 6.77 -5.15 8.51
CA ILE A 120 8.00 -4.59 7.95
C ILE A 120 9.07 -4.63 9.05
N TRP A 121 10.13 -5.39 8.83
CA TRP A 121 11.20 -5.54 9.80
C TRP A 121 12.13 -4.33 9.78
N MET A 122 12.40 -3.77 10.96
CA MET A 122 13.16 -2.53 11.16
C MET A 122 14.44 -2.76 11.98
N ASP A 123 14.84 -4.00 12.19
CA ASP A 123 15.96 -4.40 13.04
C ASP A 123 17.31 -4.54 12.30
N GLY A 124 17.37 -4.06 11.06
CA GLY A 124 18.58 -4.07 10.24
C GLY A 124 18.89 -5.39 9.54
N ARG A 125 17.99 -6.37 9.63
CA ARG A 125 18.13 -7.61 8.86
C ARG A 125 18.09 -7.36 7.36
N LYS A 126 18.67 -8.29 6.60
CA LYS A 126 18.60 -8.28 5.14
C LYS A 126 17.34 -9.01 4.64
N LEU A 127 16.93 -8.73 3.41
CA LEU A 127 15.97 -9.58 2.72
C LEU A 127 16.54 -11.01 2.60
N PRO A 128 15.71 -12.05 2.81
CA PRO A 128 16.10 -13.43 2.53
C PRO A 128 16.38 -13.61 1.03
N GLU A 129 17.30 -14.51 0.70
CA GLU A 129 17.64 -14.81 -0.70
C GLU A 129 16.54 -15.61 -1.40
N ASP A 130 15.93 -16.54 -0.68
CA ASP A 130 14.87 -17.43 -1.18
C ASP A 130 13.75 -17.55 -0.11
N PRO A 131 12.89 -16.53 0.03
CA PRO A 131 11.77 -16.59 0.97
C PRO A 131 10.63 -17.44 0.41
N ASP A 132 9.90 -18.08 1.31
CA ASP A 132 8.63 -18.75 0.93
C ASP A 132 7.68 -17.72 0.30
N PRO A 133 7.00 -18.07 -0.82
CA PRO A 133 6.05 -17.17 -1.47
C PRO A 133 4.89 -16.79 -0.56
N ALA A 134 4.63 -15.49 -0.44
CA ALA A 134 3.57 -14.94 0.41
C ALA A 134 2.77 -13.86 -0.31
N TRP A 135 1.53 -13.63 0.13
CA TRP A 135 0.64 -12.59 -0.42
C TRP A 135 1.20 -11.18 -0.23
N MET A 136 1.81 -10.92 0.92
CA MET A 136 2.38 -9.60 1.29
C MET A 136 3.89 -9.54 1.09
N GLY A 137 4.50 -10.65 0.62
CA GLY A 137 5.94 -10.79 0.54
C GLY A 137 6.63 -10.72 1.91
N TYR A 138 7.96 -10.69 1.88
CA TYR A 138 8.81 -10.44 3.03
C TYR A 138 9.40 -9.02 2.92
N SER A 139 9.26 -8.21 3.96
CA SER A 139 9.58 -6.78 3.92
C SER A 139 10.59 -6.38 4.98
N VAL A 140 11.61 -5.61 4.57
CA VAL A 140 12.56 -4.96 5.47
C VAL A 140 12.53 -3.46 5.22
N GLY A 141 12.67 -2.67 6.27
CA GLY A 141 12.64 -1.22 6.21
C GLY A 141 13.86 -0.58 6.85
N LYS A 142 14.28 0.56 6.32
CA LYS A 142 15.32 1.42 6.90
C LYS A 142 14.95 2.88 6.72
N TRP A 143 15.33 3.71 7.69
CA TRP A 143 15.18 5.15 7.59
C TRP A 143 16.33 5.77 6.78
N GLU A 144 15.99 6.51 5.74
CA GLU A 144 16.88 7.40 5.00
C GLU A 144 16.44 8.85 5.25
N GLY A 145 17.10 9.51 6.22
CA GLY A 145 16.61 10.82 6.70
C GLY A 145 15.21 10.70 7.29
N ASN A 146 14.25 11.41 6.73
CA ASN A 146 12.83 11.39 7.13
C ASN A 146 11.96 10.51 6.21
N THR A 147 12.56 9.66 5.40
CA THR A 147 11.87 8.73 4.52
C THR A 147 12.13 7.30 4.99
N LEU A 148 11.09 6.54 5.25
CA LEU A 148 11.21 5.10 5.43
C LEU A 148 11.24 4.45 4.05
N VAL A 149 12.31 3.73 3.76
CA VAL A 149 12.46 2.92 2.56
C VAL A 149 12.19 1.48 2.94
N VAL A 150 11.24 0.85 2.25
CA VAL A 150 10.85 -0.55 2.44
C VAL A 150 11.18 -1.31 1.17
N GLU A 151 11.95 -2.38 1.32
CA GLU A 151 12.24 -3.33 0.24
C GLU A 151 11.54 -4.64 0.53
N SER A 152 10.90 -5.24 -0.48
CA SER A 152 10.13 -6.47 -0.34
C SER A 152 10.38 -7.43 -1.49
N THR A 153 10.34 -8.72 -1.18
CA THR A 153 10.49 -9.84 -2.11
C THR A 153 9.68 -11.04 -1.63
N GLY A 154 9.70 -12.17 -2.36
CA GLY A 154 9.00 -13.38 -1.95
C GLY A 154 7.48 -13.27 -2.09
N PHE A 155 7.03 -12.67 -3.16
CA PHE A 155 5.61 -12.62 -3.49
C PHE A 155 5.19 -13.91 -4.22
N ASN A 156 3.96 -14.39 -3.97
CA ASN A 156 3.32 -15.31 -4.91
C ASN A 156 2.82 -14.50 -6.13
N ASP A 157 2.56 -15.16 -7.26
CA ASP A 157 2.18 -14.50 -8.51
C ASP A 157 0.66 -14.48 -8.76
N ILE A 158 -0.15 -14.59 -7.70
CA ILE A 158 -1.61 -14.72 -7.79
C ILE A 158 -2.30 -13.35 -7.83
N PRO A 159 -2.02 -12.37 -6.91
CA PRO A 159 -2.70 -11.09 -6.94
C PRO A 159 -2.29 -10.25 -8.15
N TRP A 160 -3.12 -9.28 -8.49
CA TRP A 160 -2.75 -8.24 -9.43
C TRP A 160 -2.10 -7.06 -8.71
N LEU A 161 -1.29 -6.28 -9.43
CA LEU A 161 -0.67 -5.06 -8.90
C LEU A 161 -1.68 -3.96 -8.62
N ASP A 162 -2.83 -4.00 -9.31
CA ASP A 162 -3.86 -2.98 -9.31
C ASP A 162 -5.27 -3.56 -9.50
N PHE A 163 -6.24 -2.72 -9.82
CA PHE A 163 -7.63 -3.11 -10.10
C PHE A 163 -7.91 -3.36 -11.59
N TYR A 164 -6.89 -3.28 -12.45
CA TYR A 164 -7.05 -3.34 -13.91
C TYR A 164 -6.47 -4.62 -14.52
N GLY A 165 -5.90 -5.49 -13.70
CA GLY A 165 -5.39 -6.79 -14.14
C GLY A 165 -3.91 -6.82 -14.47
N ASP A 166 -3.14 -5.83 -14.02
CA ASP A 166 -1.70 -5.80 -14.21
C ASP A 166 -1.02 -6.91 -13.40
N PRO A 167 -0.36 -7.89 -14.04
CA PRO A 167 0.23 -9.02 -13.35
C PRO A 167 1.59 -8.69 -12.75
N HIS A 168 2.02 -9.49 -11.79
CA HIS A 168 3.41 -9.60 -11.39
C HIS A 168 3.82 -11.07 -11.29
N SER A 169 5.11 -11.30 -11.18
CA SER A 169 5.67 -12.63 -11.00
C SER A 169 6.23 -12.85 -9.58
N ASP A 170 6.65 -14.06 -9.32
CA ASP A 170 7.43 -14.45 -8.14
C ASP A 170 8.81 -13.78 -8.04
N ALA A 171 9.34 -13.30 -9.18
CA ALA A 171 10.59 -12.56 -9.23
C ALA A 171 10.45 -11.06 -8.85
N MET A 172 9.23 -10.58 -8.57
CA MET A 172 8.98 -9.19 -8.24
C MET A 172 9.77 -8.74 -7.01
N ARG A 173 10.40 -7.57 -7.14
CA ARG A 173 10.94 -6.77 -6.05
C ARG A 173 10.17 -5.47 -5.97
N LEU A 174 9.74 -5.12 -4.78
CA LEU A 174 8.99 -3.91 -4.52
C LEU A 174 9.80 -2.99 -3.63
N THR A 175 9.94 -1.73 -4.04
CA THR A 175 10.50 -0.67 -3.20
C THR A 175 9.43 0.36 -2.93
N GLU A 176 9.18 0.64 -1.65
CA GLU A 176 8.22 1.63 -1.21
C GLU A 176 8.93 2.71 -0.40
N ARG A 177 8.52 3.95 -0.58
CA ARG A 177 9.07 5.09 0.15
C ARG A 177 7.93 5.81 0.87
N TYR A 178 7.97 5.80 2.18
CA TYR A 178 6.98 6.43 3.06
C TYR A 178 7.57 7.72 3.63
N ARG A 179 6.88 8.82 3.45
CA ARG A 179 7.32 10.12 3.96
C ARG A 179 6.13 10.90 4.51
N ARG A 180 6.20 11.26 5.79
CA ARG A 180 5.25 12.21 6.39
C ARG A 180 5.67 13.61 5.98
N ILE A 181 4.93 14.22 5.04
CA ILE A 181 5.27 15.51 4.42
C ILE A 181 4.75 16.70 5.22
N ASP A 182 3.73 16.48 6.01
CA ASP A 182 3.18 17.40 7.02
C ASP A 182 2.50 16.58 8.16
N PRO A 183 2.02 17.23 9.26
CA PRO A 183 1.43 16.49 10.39
C PRO A 183 0.28 15.55 10.06
N ASP A 184 -0.44 15.77 8.96
CA ASP A 184 -1.64 15.03 8.61
C ASP A 184 -1.58 14.37 7.22
N THR A 185 -0.41 14.43 6.56
CA THR A 185 -0.23 13.87 5.20
C THR A 185 0.95 12.91 5.12
N LEU A 186 0.65 11.68 4.73
CA LEU A 186 1.62 10.65 4.36
C LEU A 186 1.70 10.55 2.83
N GLU A 187 2.90 10.56 2.31
CA GLU A 187 3.22 10.30 0.92
C GLU A 187 3.82 8.90 0.79
N ILE A 188 3.31 8.10 -0.14
CA ILE A 188 3.85 6.77 -0.47
C ILE A 188 4.16 6.74 -1.95
N THR A 189 5.39 6.37 -2.30
CA THR A 189 5.82 6.11 -3.68
C THR A 189 6.20 4.65 -3.81
N VAL A 190 5.80 4.03 -4.91
CA VAL A 190 6.01 2.61 -5.19
C VAL A 190 6.83 2.44 -6.45
N MET A 191 7.86 1.59 -6.40
CA MET A 191 8.64 1.15 -7.54
C MET A 191 8.59 -0.37 -7.64
N ILE A 192 8.23 -0.89 -8.81
CA ILE A 192 8.08 -2.31 -9.10
C ILE A 192 9.20 -2.72 -10.05
N ASP A 193 10.04 -3.62 -9.61
CA ASP A 193 11.08 -4.25 -10.42
C ASP A 193 10.75 -5.72 -10.60
N ASP A 194 10.25 -6.07 -11.77
CA ASP A 194 9.85 -7.43 -12.12
C ASP A 194 10.29 -7.73 -13.57
N PRO A 195 11.52 -8.20 -13.76
CA PRO A 195 12.07 -8.43 -15.10
C PRO A 195 11.38 -9.56 -15.87
N LYS A 196 10.63 -10.44 -15.18
CA LYS A 196 9.81 -11.48 -15.82
C LYS A 196 8.51 -10.89 -16.37
N ALA A 197 8.00 -9.80 -15.78
CA ALA A 197 6.77 -9.17 -16.20
C ALA A 197 6.99 -7.92 -17.07
N TYR A 198 7.96 -7.08 -16.74
CA TYR A 198 8.16 -5.77 -17.36
C TYR A 198 9.57 -5.58 -17.89
N THR A 199 9.70 -4.84 -18.99
CA THR A 199 11.00 -4.63 -19.64
C THR A 199 11.91 -3.63 -18.93
N LYS A 200 11.37 -2.89 -17.96
CA LYS A 200 12.09 -1.96 -17.07
C LYS A 200 11.32 -1.75 -15.77
N THR A 201 11.98 -1.23 -14.75
CA THR A 201 11.37 -0.86 -13.48
C THR A 201 10.19 0.10 -13.69
N TRP A 202 9.05 -0.20 -13.07
CA TRP A 202 7.85 0.64 -13.08
C TRP A 202 7.90 1.62 -11.91
N VAL A 203 8.22 2.88 -12.20
CA VAL A 203 8.30 3.95 -11.21
C VAL A 203 6.98 4.70 -11.20
N ASN A 204 6.27 4.69 -10.06
CA ASN A 204 4.98 5.32 -9.92
C ASN A 204 5.08 6.72 -9.31
N GLN A 205 4.02 7.53 -9.49
CA GLN A 205 3.88 8.83 -8.86
C GLN A 205 3.54 8.70 -7.37
N PRO A 206 3.90 9.69 -6.54
CA PRO A 206 3.50 9.68 -5.14
C PRO A 206 1.99 9.67 -4.97
N LYS A 207 1.49 8.79 -4.11
CA LYS A 207 0.12 8.76 -3.62
C LYS A 207 0.05 9.38 -2.23
N LEU A 208 -0.95 10.23 -2.00
CA LEU A 208 -1.13 10.92 -0.72
C LEU A 208 -2.25 10.27 0.10
N TYR A 209 -2.03 10.25 1.42
CA TYR A 209 -2.96 9.74 2.41
C TYR A 209 -3.15 10.78 3.51
N ASN A 210 -4.39 10.89 4.02
CA ASN A 210 -4.74 11.78 5.12
C ASN A 210 -4.79 11.00 6.42
N LEU A 211 -4.20 11.56 7.49
CA LEU A 211 -4.31 11.05 8.85
C LEU A 211 -5.73 11.24 9.38
N LYS A 212 -6.25 10.23 10.03
CA LYS A 212 -7.55 10.22 10.71
C LYS A 212 -7.34 9.96 12.19
N ARG A 213 -7.25 11.04 12.99
CA ARG A 213 -6.85 10.96 14.42
C ARG A 213 -7.89 10.27 15.31
N ASP A 214 -9.16 10.41 14.94
CA ASP A 214 -10.30 9.92 15.72
C ASP A 214 -10.95 8.68 15.09
N TRP A 215 -10.27 8.05 14.11
CA TRP A 215 -10.77 6.84 13.47
C TRP A 215 -10.10 5.60 14.04
N GLU A 216 -10.88 4.55 14.08
CA GLU A 216 -10.44 3.18 14.27
C GLU A 216 -10.72 2.40 12.97
N ILE A 217 -9.92 1.38 12.69
CA ILE A 217 -10.22 0.48 11.58
C ILE A 217 -11.36 -0.44 11.96
N ALA A 218 -12.37 -0.51 11.08
CA ALA A 218 -13.55 -1.33 11.29
C ALA A 218 -13.27 -2.81 11.01
N GLU A 219 -14.21 -3.64 11.42
CA GLU A 219 -14.21 -5.05 11.07
C GLU A 219 -14.81 -5.23 9.67
N HIS A 220 -13.98 -5.72 8.73
CA HIS A 220 -14.38 -5.99 7.36
C HIS A 220 -13.74 -7.30 6.91
N TYR A 221 -14.56 -8.29 6.60
CA TYR A 221 -14.12 -9.59 6.08
C TYR A 221 -14.73 -9.85 4.71
N CYS A 222 -13.97 -10.47 3.84
CA CYS A 222 -14.51 -11.04 2.62
C CYS A 222 -15.29 -12.30 2.98
N VAL A 223 -16.55 -12.35 2.57
CA VAL A 223 -17.41 -13.54 2.71
C VAL A 223 -17.98 -13.86 1.34
N ILE A 224 -17.57 -14.97 0.75
CA ILE A 224 -17.89 -15.34 -0.65
C ILE A 224 -19.40 -15.34 -0.91
N ASP A 225 -20.19 -15.83 0.03
CA ASP A 225 -21.64 -15.90 -0.12
C ASP A 225 -22.31 -14.54 -0.08
N GLU A 226 -21.80 -13.61 0.73
CA GLU A 226 -22.30 -12.23 0.79
C GLU A 226 -21.87 -11.42 -0.44
N GLU A 227 -20.63 -11.59 -0.91
CA GLU A 227 -20.12 -10.97 -2.13
C GLU A 227 -20.90 -11.41 -3.37
N SER A 228 -21.21 -12.71 -3.47
CA SER A 228 -22.02 -13.24 -4.58
C SER A 228 -23.48 -12.82 -4.47
N ALA A 229 -24.05 -12.78 -3.26
CA ALA A 229 -25.42 -12.31 -3.02
C ALA A 229 -25.55 -10.81 -3.29
N TYR A 230 -24.58 -9.99 -2.87
CA TYR A 230 -24.54 -8.56 -3.17
C TYR A 230 -24.41 -8.28 -4.68
N GLY A 231 -23.50 -8.98 -5.35
CA GLY A 231 -23.33 -8.88 -6.80
C GLY A 231 -24.62 -9.24 -7.56
N ALA A 232 -25.32 -10.30 -7.14
CA ALA A 232 -26.57 -10.72 -7.72
C ALA A 232 -27.72 -9.71 -7.43
N ALA A 233 -27.80 -9.18 -6.21
CA ALA A 233 -28.83 -8.24 -5.82
C ALA A 233 -28.72 -6.87 -6.51
N ILE A 234 -27.50 -6.39 -6.75
CA ILE A 234 -27.28 -5.06 -7.37
C ILE A 234 -27.22 -5.13 -8.90
N ARG A 235 -26.69 -6.20 -9.46
CA ARG A 235 -26.54 -6.37 -10.91
C ARG A 235 -27.82 -6.80 -11.62
N VAL A 236 -28.77 -7.38 -10.90
CA VAL A 236 -30.08 -7.74 -11.45
C VAL A 236 -31.09 -6.65 -11.05
N PRO A 237 -31.58 -5.84 -12.00
CA PRO A 237 -32.60 -4.82 -11.71
C PRO A 237 -33.82 -5.43 -11.01
N ALA A 238 -34.37 -4.72 -10.04
CA ALA A 238 -35.59 -5.12 -9.36
C ALA A 238 -36.71 -5.38 -10.36
N GLY A 239 -37.31 -6.56 -10.32
CA GLY A 239 -38.40 -6.97 -11.22
C GLY A 239 -38.01 -7.87 -12.38
N GLN A 240 -36.74 -8.31 -12.48
CA GLN A 240 -36.36 -9.37 -13.42
C GLN A 240 -36.56 -10.78 -12.82
N PRO A 241 -36.98 -11.79 -13.63
CA PRO A 241 -37.10 -13.16 -13.14
C PRO A 241 -35.75 -13.71 -12.70
N GLY A 242 -35.63 -14.11 -11.44
CA GLY A 242 -34.40 -14.60 -10.82
C GLY A 242 -34.08 -13.93 -9.47
N ASN A 243 -34.74 -12.81 -9.14
CA ASN A 243 -34.45 -12.01 -7.95
C ASN A 243 -35.48 -12.30 -6.81
N THR A 244 -35.94 -13.52 -6.67
CA THR A 244 -36.72 -13.96 -5.50
C THR A 244 -35.76 -14.60 -4.51
N PRO A 245 -35.60 -14.06 -3.30
CA PRO A 245 -34.90 -14.76 -2.21
C PRO A 245 -35.61 -16.09 -1.96
N LYS A 246 -34.88 -17.18 -1.97
CA LYS A 246 -35.35 -18.47 -1.50
C LYS A 246 -35.31 -18.54 0.01
#